data_f91391ca7780a6884fe9958f1c5f19b2
#
_entry.id   f91391ca7780a6884fe9958f1c5f19b2
#
_cell.length_a   1.000
_cell.length_b   1.000
_cell.length_c   1.000
_cell.angle_alpha   90.00
_cell.angle_beta   90.00
_cell.angle_gamma   90.00
#
_symmetry.space_group_name_H-M   'P 1'
#
loop_
_entity.id
_entity.type
_entity.pdbx_description
1 polymer ?
#
loop_
_entity_poly.entity_id
_entity_poly.type
_entity_poly.pdbx_seq_one_letter_code
_entity_poly.pdbx_strand_id
1 'polypeptide(L)'
;MRRLTRAVLAVALSIPAGAVGQAAERLSGDATRKVFEGNTVSGRYSGNNLPFSEFHHPDGRASGHNRNVANTDACWITTADAVCYYYGPTETRRTYCFTVELSGRLYVLRSRPSGRINGVATIEPGDPHGFSAGAAQWTCDGLISRAPGRSRLARR
;
A
#
# COMPACT_ATOMS: atom_id res chain seq x y z
N MET A 1 -15.43 75.88 21.40
CA MET A 1 -15.07 75.10 20.17
C MET A 1 -14.51 73.77 20.56
N ARG A 2 -15.33 72.66 20.47
CA ARG A 2 -14.94 71.30 20.82
C ARG A 2 -14.58 70.60 19.51
N ARG A 3 -13.31 70.16 19.37
CA ARG A 3 -12.84 69.33 18.24
C ARG A 3 -13.15 67.88 18.51
N LEU A 4 -14.01 67.27 17.68
CA LEU A 4 -14.30 65.83 17.65
C LEU A 4 -13.21 65.15 16.84
N THR A 5 -12.38 64.33 17.51
CA THR A 5 -11.41 63.45 16.88
C THR A 5 -12.14 62.15 16.47
N ARG A 6 -12.26 61.87 15.17
CA ARG A 6 -12.78 60.60 14.63
C ARG A 6 -11.68 59.55 14.65
N ALA A 7 -11.83 58.53 15.49
CA ALA A 7 -10.99 57.34 15.46
C ALA A 7 -11.47 56.41 14.31
N VAL A 8 -10.57 56.13 13.37
CA VAL A 8 -10.80 55.15 12.30
C VAL A 8 -10.34 53.78 12.80
N LEU A 9 -11.29 52.88 13.00
CA LEU A 9 -11.01 51.48 13.40
C LEU A 9 -10.67 50.68 12.14
N ALA A 10 -9.40 50.30 11.95
CA ALA A 10 -8.97 49.41 10.89
C ALA A 10 -9.22 47.94 11.32
N VAL A 11 -10.20 47.31 10.69
CA VAL A 11 -10.46 45.87 10.85
C VAL A 11 -9.50 45.10 9.94
N ALA A 12 -8.51 44.41 10.53
CA ALA A 12 -7.65 43.50 9.81
C ALA A 12 -8.40 42.18 9.54
N LEU A 13 -8.78 41.90 8.29
CA LEU A 13 -9.28 40.59 7.87
C LEU A 13 -8.12 39.60 7.84
N SER A 14 -8.07 38.69 8.81
CA SER A 14 -7.20 37.51 8.80
C SER A 14 -7.79 36.49 7.85
N ILE A 15 -7.20 36.31 6.66
CA ILE A 15 -7.54 35.21 5.73
C ILE A 15 -6.93 33.94 6.30
N PRO A 16 -7.72 32.88 6.63
CA PRO A 16 -7.15 31.63 7.06
C PRO A 16 -6.35 31.01 5.89
N ALA A 17 -5.08 30.67 6.14
CA ALA A 17 -4.26 29.93 5.19
C ALA A 17 -4.97 28.60 4.90
N GLY A 18 -5.52 28.46 3.68
CA GLY A 18 -6.19 27.25 3.22
C GLY A 18 -5.23 26.06 3.34
N ALA A 19 -5.68 24.97 3.97
CA ALA A 19 -4.95 23.73 4.01
C ALA A 19 -4.73 23.28 2.55
N VAL A 20 -3.49 23.36 2.09
CA VAL A 20 -3.08 22.82 0.79
C VAL A 20 -3.24 21.31 0.92
N GLY A 21 -4.27 20.74 0.31
CA GLY A 21 -4.47 19.31 0.26
C GLY A 21 -3.22 18.68 -0.35
N GLN A 22 -2.54 17.82 0.41
CA GLN A 22 -1.38 17.10 -0.09
C GLN A 22 -1.82 16.22 -1.26
N ALA A 23 -1.25 16.46 -2.44
CA ALA A 23 -1.48 15.61 -3.59
C ALA A 23 -1.05 14.17 -3.26
N ALA A 24 -1.79 13.18 -3.75
CA ALA A 24 -1.43 11.78 -3.55
C ALA A 24 -0.06 11.50 -4.17
N GLU A 25 0.84 10.92 -3.39
CA GLU A 25 2.19 10.56 -3.82
C GLU A 25 2.21 9.10 -4.28
N ARG A 26 2.64 8.87 -5.52
CA ARG A 26 2.83 7.51 -6.04
C ARG A 26 4.14 6.94 -5.54
N LEU A 27 4.08 5.80 -4.86
CA LEU A 27 5.25 5.12 -4.33
C LEU A 27 5.95 4.29 -5.42
N SER A 28 7.28 4.29 -5.41
CA SER A 28 8.08 3.30 -6.12
C SER A 28 7.92 1.91 -5.50
N GLY A 29 8.34 0.85 -6.22
CA GLY A 29 8.35 -0.50 -5.66
C GLY A 29 9.22 -0.63 -4.41
N ASP A 30 10.38 0.03 -4.39
CA ASP A 30 11.27 0.03 -3.22
C ASP A 30 10.65 0.77 -2.03
N ALA A 31 9.99 1.91 -2.26
CA ALA A 31 9.26 2.64 -1.22
C ALA A 31 8.09 1.80 -0.69
N THR A 32 7.34 1.15 -1.57
CA THR A 32 6.25 0.23 -1.19
C THR A 32 6.78 -0.94 -0.38
N ARG A 33 7.91 -1.54 -0.78
CA ARG A 33 8.55 -2.63 -0.04
C ARG A 33 8.91 -2.22 1.38
N LYS A 34 9.55 -1.06 1.56
CA LYS A 34 9.92 -0.55 2.89
C LYS A 34 8.72 -0.39 3.82
N VAL A 35 7.56 -0.05 3.28
CA VAL A 35 6.36 0.16 4.08
C VAL A 35 5.62 -1.14 4.37
N PHE A 36 5.60 -2.09 3.43
CA PHE A 36 4.83 -3.33 3.54
C PHE A 36 5.60 -4.44 4.27
N GLU A 37 6.91 -4.59 3.98
CA GLU A 37 7.72 -5.68 4.53
C GLU A 37 7.78 -5.63 6.07
N GLY A 38 7.42 -6.74 6.71
CA GLY A 38 7.37 -6.87 8.16
C GLY A 38 6.20 -6.14 8.81
N ASN A 39 5.22 -5.67 8.03
CA ASN A 39 4.04 -4.97 8.53
C ASN A 39 2.74 -5.62 8.00
N THR A 40 1.63 -5.26 8.65
CA THR A 40 0.29 -5.68 8.24
C THR A 40 -0.38 -4.56 7.43
N VAL A 41 -0.88 -4.91 6.25
CA VAL A 41 -1.64 -4.02 5.37
C VAL A 41 -3.11 -4.37 5.51
N SER A 42 -3.87 -3.49 6.16
CA SER A 42 -5.29 -3.69 6.44
C SER A 42 -6.15 -2.66 5.73
N GLY A 43 -7.23 -3.10 5.08
CA GLY A 43 -8.04 -2.20 4.30
C GLY A 43 -9.37 -2.77 3.84
N ARG A 44 -9.98 -2.07 2.86
CA ARG A 44 -11.24 -2.47 2.24
C ARG A 44 -11.17 -2.33 0.73
N TYR A 45 -11.79 -3.27 0.05
CA TYR A 45 -11.98 -3.22 -1.40
C TYR A 45 -12.98 -2.14 -1.79
N SER A 46 -12.67 -1.34 -2.81
CA SER A 46 -13.52 -0.22 -3.25
C SER A 46 -14.82 -0.69 -3.92
N GLY A 47 -14.85 -1.89 -4.51
CA GLY A 47 -16.01 -2.37 -5.27
C GLY A 47 -17.14 -2.95 -4.41
N ASN A 48 -16.82 -3.56 -3.27
CA ASN A 48 -17.79 -4.29 -2.44
C ASN A 48 -17.64 -4.03 -0.94
N ASN A 49 -16.72 -3.15 -0.55
CA ASN A 49 -16.39 -2.79 0.83
C ASN A 49 -16.02 -3.98 1.75
N LEU A 50 -15.66 -5.13 1.19
CA LEU A 50 -15.17 -6.28 1.97
C LEU A 50 -13.76 -6.02 2.49
N PRO A 51 -13.42 -6.51 3.69
CA PRO A 51 -12.11 -6.29 4.29
C PRO A 51 -11.03 -7.17 3.66
N PHE A 52 -9.80 -6.70 3.75
CA PHE A 52 -8.59 -7.50 3.62
C PHE A 52 -7.60 -7.09 4.72
N SER A 53 -6.79 -8.02 5.16
CA SER A 53 -5.71 -7.77 6.11
C SER A 53 -4.63 -8.85 5.92
N GLU A 54 -3.41 -8.44 5.63
CA GLU A 54 -2.30 -9.34 5.30
C GLU A 54 -1.00 -8.86 5.92
N PHE A 55 -0.33 -9.72 6.67
CA PHE A 55 1.04 -9.52 7.13
C PHE A 55 2.01 -9.92 6.01
N HIS A 56 2.94 -9.03 5.69
CA HIS A 56 3.90 -9.18 4.59
C HIS A 56 5.25 -9.67 5.12
N HIS A 57 5.48 -10.96 5.02
CA HIS A 57 6.74 -11.57 5.46
C HIS A 57 7.92 -11.12 4.58
N PRO A 58 9.14 -10.95 5.16
CA PRO A 58 10.34 -10.62 4.40
C PRO A 58 10.73 -11.66 3.35
N ASP A 59 10.32 -12.91 3.52
CA ASP A 59 10.55 -14.02 2.59
C ASP A 59 9.59 -14.06 1.39
N GLY A 60 8.70 -13.08 1.28
CA GLY A 60 7.76 -12.97 0.18
C GLY A 60 6.41 -13.64 0.39
N ARG A 61 6.15 -14.25 1.55
CA ARG A 61 4.82 -14.76 1.90
C ARG A 61 3.92 -13.61 2.37
N ALA A 62 2.61 -13.74 2.14
CA ALA A 62 1.61 -12.86 2.74
C ALA A 62 0.56 -13.72 3.46
N SER A 63 0.45 -13.57 4.78
CA SER A 63 -0.50 -14.31 5.60
C SER A 63 -1.60 -13.41 6.14
N GLY A 64 -2.82 -13.92 6.26
CA GLY A 64 -3.96 -13.14 6.69
C GLY A 64 -5.22 -13.57 5.98
N HIS A 65 -6.04 -12.62 5.57
CA HIS A 65 -7.29 -12.90 4.87
C HIS A 65 -7.64 -11.88 3.80
N ASN A 66 -8.32 -12.35 2.76
CA ASN A 66 -8.97 -11.55 1.73
C ASN A 66 -10.47 -11.84 1.72
N ARG A 67 -11.32 -10.83 1.82
CA ARG A 67 -12.78 -10.99 1.82
C ARG A 67 -13.27 -12.03 2.84
N ASN A 68 -12.69 -12.04 4.03
CA ASN A 68 -12.93 -13.02 5.10
C ASN A 68 -12.51 -14.46 4.77
N VAL A 69 -11.73 -14.68 3.73
CA VAL A 69 -11.13 -15.99 3.38
C VAL A 69 -9.65 -15.95 3.75
N ALA A 70 -9.21 -16.93 4.55
CA ALA A 70 -7.81 -17.02 4.96
C ALA A 70 -6.91 -17.30 3.73
N ASN A 71 -5.75 -16.63 3.70
CA ASN A 71 -4.71 -16.89 2.71
C ASN A 71 -3.92 -18.13 3.13
N THR A 72 -3.82 -19.09 2.26
CA THR A 72 -3.11 -20.36 2.50
C THR A 72 -1.88 -20.53 1.62
N ASP A 73 -1.68 -19.62 0.64
CA ASP A 73 -0.64 -19.74 -0.39
C ASP A 73 -0.26 -18.38 -1.02
N ALA A 74 -0.57 -17.28 -0.36
CA ALA A 74 -0.31 -15.95 -0.90
C ALA A 74 1.20 -15.62 -0.88
N CYS A 75 1.69 -15.15 -2.01
CA CYS A 75 3.04 -14.62 -2.15
C CYS A 75 3.00 -13.18 -2.68
N TRP A 76 3.97 -12.36 -2.29
CA TRP A 76 4.06 -10.98 -2.71
C TRP A 76 5.48 -10.59 -3.14
N ILE A 77 5.56 -9.63 -4.04
CA ILE A 77 6.80 -9.03 -4.51
C ILE A 77 6.55 -7.59 -4.94
N THR A 78 7.58 -6.76 -4.94
CA THR A 78 7.53 -5.45 -5.58
C THR A 78 8.28 -5.46 -6.91
N THR A 79 7.77 -4.71 -7.88
CA THR A 79 8.43 -4.36 -9.13
C THR A 79 8.94 -2.92 -9.04
N ALA A 80 9.40 -2.31 -10.15
CA ALA A 80 9.87 -0.92 -10.13
C ALA A 80 8.81 0.07 -9.60
N ASP A 81 7.52 -0.20 -9.85
CA ASP A 81 6.43 0.76 -9.58
C ASP A 81 5.13 0.13 -9.06
N ALA A 82 5.17 -1.13 -8.65
CA ALA A 82 3.98 -1.84 -8.18
C ALA A 82 4.32 -2.90 -7.13
N VAL A 83 3.31 -3.30 -6.36
CA VAL A 83 3.28 -4.54 -5.59
C VAL A 83 2.44 -5.57 -6.34
N CYS A 84 2.92 -6.81 -6.40
CA CYS A 84 2.22 -7.91 -7.05
C CYS A 84 2.02 -9.05 -6.06
N TYR A 85 0.85 -9.68 -6.15
CA TYR A 85 0.45 -10.81 -5.33
C TYR A 85 0.11 -12.01 -6.19
N TYR A 86 0.42 -13.17 -5.67
CA TYR A 86 0.05 -14.47 -6.19
C TYR A 86 -0.91 -15.14 -5.24
N TYR A 87 -2.03 -15.66 -5.76
CA TYR A 87 -3.00 -16.42 -4.99
C TYR A 87 -3.41 -17.66 -5.79
N GLY A 88 -3.67 -18.75 -5.08
CA GLY A 88 -4.20 -19.97 -5.64
C GLY A 88 -3.15 -21.03 -5.96
N PRO A 89 -3.62 -22.26 -6.23
CA PRO A 89 -2.75 -23.38 -6.56
C PRO A 89 -1.97 -23.14 -7.86
N THR A 90 -0.85 -23.82 -8.01
CA THR A 90 0.13 -23.60 -9.09
C THR A 90 -0.50 -23.61 -10.48
N GLU A 91 -1.44 -24.52 -10.75
CA GLU A 91 -2.07 -24.72 -12.07
C GLU A 91 -3.02 -23.58 -12.46
N THR A 92 -3.62 -22.90 -11.49
CA THR A 92 -4.60 -21.83 -11.71
C THR A 92 -4.19 -20.50 -11.11
N ARG A 93 -2.94 -20.39 -10.68
CA ARG A 93 -2.41 -19.23 -9.99
C ARG A 93 -2.56 -17.96 -10.80
N ARG A 94 -3.07 -16.92 -10.15
CA ARG A 94 -3.26 -15.60 -10.76
C ARG A 94 -2.38 -14.58 -10.06
N THR A 95 -1.83 -13.69 -10.89
CA THR A 95 -1.06 -12.54 -10.41
C THR A 95 -1.92 -11.29 -10.45
N TYR A 96 -1.93 -10.55 -9.33
CA TYR A 96 -2.61 -9.27 -9.20
C TYR A 96 -1.57 -8.21 -8.84
N CYS A 97 -1.40 -7.21 -9.70
CA CYS A 97 -0.45 -6.12 -9.45
C CYS A 97 -1.18 -4.79 -9.22
N PHE A 98 -0.65 -4.01 -8.28
CA PHE A 98 -1.21 -2.72 -7.89
C PHE A 98 -0.11 -1.67 -7.81
N THR A 99 -0.38 -0.48 -8.34
CA THR A 99 0.38 0.70 -7.97
C THR A 99 -0.15 1.23 -6.65
N VAL A 100 0.73 1.79 -5.82
CA VAL A 100 0.40 2.29 -4.48
C VAL A 100 0.60 3.80 -4.45
N GLU A 101 -0.41 4.51 -3.96
CA GLU A 101 -0.37 5.96 -3.75
C GLU A 101 -0.59 6.25 -2.27
N LEU A 102 0.23 7.13 -1.70
CA LEU A 102 0.05 7.64 -0.34
C LEU A 102 -0.78 8.93 -0.40
N SER A 103 -1.92 8.93 0.29
CA SER A 103 -2.81 10.08 0.43
C SER A 103 -3.08 10.35 1.90
N GLY A 104 -2.36 11.31 2.47
CA GLY A 104 -2.37 11.54 3.92
C GLY A 104 -1.81 10.31 4.66
N ARG A 105 -2.68 9.58 5.37
CA ARG A 105 -2.35 8.36 6.11
C ARG A 105 -2.86 7.08 5.43
N LEU A 106 -3.47 7.20 4.27
CA LEU A 106 -4.09 6.11 3.55
C LEU A 106 -3.25 5.71 2.34
N TYR A 107 -3.17 4.41 2.10
CA TYR A 107 -2.55 3.80 0.94
C TYR A 107 -3.64 3.39 -0.04
N VAL A 108 -3.65 3.99 -1.22
CA VAL A 108 -4.60 3.68 -2.29
C VAL A 108 -3.96 2.70 -3.25
N LEU A 109 -4.54 1.50 -3.37
CA LEU A 109 -4.08 0.46 -4.27
C LEU A 109 -4.89 0.54 -5.58
N ARG A 110 -4.19 0.70 -6.72
CA ARG A 110 -4.82 0.73 -8.05
C ARG A 110 -4.43 -0.48 -8.86
N SER A 111 -5.42 -1.19 -9.36
CA SER A 111 -5.20 -2.38 -10.19
C SER A 111 -4.46 -2.05 -11.49
N ARG A 112 -3.49 -2.88 -11.87
CA ARG A 112 -2.86 -2.81 -13.18
C ARG A 112 -3.46 -3.86 -14.14
N PRO A 113 -3.63 -3.54 -15.43
CA PRO A 113 -3.29 -2.27 -16.08
C PRO A 113 -4.38 -1.20 -15.99
N SER A 114 -5.54 -1.47 -15.40
CA SER A 114 -6.74 -0.62 -15.51
C SER A 114 -6.65 0.75 -14.82
N GLY A 115 -5.76 0.90 -13.82
CA GLY A 115 -5.65 2.11 -13.00
C GLY A 115 -6.82 2.36 -12.03
N ARG A 116 -7.85 1.48 -12.03
CA ARG A 116 -9.01 1.62 -11.14
C ARG A 116 -8.61 1.36 -9.69
N ILE A 117 -9.18 2.12 -8.76
CA ILE A 117 -8.97 1.87 -7.33
C ILE A 117 -9.51 0.48 -7.00
N ASN A 118 -8.63 -0.37 -6.48
CA ASN A 118 -8.97 -1.69 -6.00
C ASN A 118 -9.36 -1.67 -4.52
N GLY A 119 -8.64 -0.91 -3.73
CA GLY A 119 -8.87 -0.78 -2.29
C GLY A 119 -8.11 0.38 -1.67
N VAL A 120 -8.45 0.65 -0.42
CA VAL A 120 -7.78 1.64 0.42
C VAL A 120 -7.37 0.97 1.72
N ALA A 121 -6.13 1.21 2.17
CA ALA A 121 -5.52 0.54 3.30
C ALA A 121 -4.81 1.50 4.25
N THR A 122 -4.55 1.01 5.44
CA THR A 122 -3.59 1.52 6.42
C THR A 122 -2.50 0.49 6.66
N ILE A 123 -1.38 0.94 7.23
CA ILE A 123 -0.29 0.06 7.65
C ILE A 123 -0.29 -0.03 9.16
N GLU A 124 -0.27 -1.27 9.66
CA GLU A 124 -0.14 -1.60 11.08
C GLU A 124 1.27 -2.18 11.29
N PRO A 125 2.07 -1.62 12.20
CA PRO A 125 3.42 -2.13 12.45
C PRO A 125 3.42 -3.59 12.93
N GLY A 126 4.27 -4.42 12.31
CA GLY A 126 4.39 -5.83 12.67
C GLY A 126 3.17 -6.68 12.29
N ASP A 127 2.96 -7.75 13.07
CA ASP A 127 1.85 -8.71 12.94
C ASP A 127 0.91 -8.65 14.16
N PRO A 128 0.13 -7.59 14.34
CA PRO A 128 -0.71 -7.42 15.54
C PRO A 128 -1.87 -8.43 15.62
N HIS A 129 -2.18 -9.09 14.50
CA HIS A 129 -3.26 -10.08 14.42
C HIS A 129 -2.77 -11.53 14.54
N GLY A 130 -1.45 -11.76 14.64
CA GLY A 130 -0.85 -13.09 14.75
C GLY A 130 -1.03 -13.95 13.51
N PHE A 131 -1.15 -13.35 12.33
CA PHE A 131 -1.36 -14.08 11.08
C PHE A 131 -0.21 -15.03 10.71
N SER A 132 1.00 -14.76 11.20
CA SER A 132 2.17 -15.63 10.99
C SER A 132 2.15 -16.89 11.85
N ALA A 133 1.52 -16.87 13.02
CA ALA A 133 1.63 -17.93 14.01
C ALA A 133 0.88 -19.23 13.64
N GLY A 134 -0.19 -19.12 12.84
CA GLY A 134 -1.02 -20.26 12.41
C GLY A 134 -0.98 -20.54 10.91
N ALA A 135 -0.15 -19.82 10.17
CA ALA A 135 -0.10 -19.95 8.72
C ALA A 135 0.52 -21.29 8.33
N ALA A 136 -0.15 -22.01 7.41
CA ALA A 136 0.42 -23.18 6.77
C ALA A 136 1.77 -22.83 6.15
N GLN A 137 2.72 -23.75 6.21
CA GLN A 137 4.03 -23.54 5.62
C GLN A 137 3.93 -23.68 4.10
N TRP A 138 4.20 -22.58 3.39
CA TRP A 138 4.38 -22.60 1.93
C TRP A 138 5.62 -21.81 1.57
N THR A 139 6.15 -22.01 0.38
CA THR A 139 7.32 -21.31 -0.14
C THR A 139 6.95 -20.46 -1.33
N CYS A 140 7.55 -19.28 -1.42
CA CYS A 140 7.37 -18.36 -2.55
C CYS A 140 8.50 -18.43 -3.58
N ASP A 141 9.45 -19.34 -3.38
CA ASP A 141 10.57 -19.54 -4.28
C ASP A 141 10.12 -20.06 -5.65
N GLY A 142 10.58 -19.40 -6.70
CA GLY A 142 10.28 -19.78 -8.09
C GLY A 142 8.86 -19.43 -8.57
N LEU A 143 7.99 -18.92 -7.71
CA LEU A 143 6.61 -18.58 -8.06
C LEU A 143 6.46 -17.19 -8.70
N ILE A 144 7.43 -16.33 -8.48
CA ILE A 144 7.50 -15.00 -9.06
C ILE A 144 8.75 -14.97 -9.92
N SER A 145 8.61 -14.62 -11.20
CA SER A 145 9.77 -14.42 -12.07
C SER A 145 10.74 -13.47 -11.36
N ARG A 146 11.91 -13.96 -10.99
CA ARG A 146 12.97 -13.10 -10.49
C ARG A 146 13.19 -12.03 -11.52
N ALA A 147 13.25 -10.78 -11.08
CA ALA A 147 13.75 -9.71 -11.93
C ALA A 147 15.05 -10.24 -12.58
N PRO A 148 15.25 -10.05 -13.91
CA PRO A 148 16.41 -10.63 -14.60
C PRO A 148 17.66 -10.26 -13.82
N GLY A 149 18.24 -11.26 -13.15
CA GLY A 149 19.46 -11.10 -12.39
C GLY A 149 20.49 -10.49 -13.34
N ARG A 150 21.17 -9.44 -12.94
CA ARG A 150 22.31 -8.92 -13.65
C ARG A 150 23.20 -10.10 -14.00
N SER A 151 23.24 -10.47 -15.28
CA SER A 151 24.17 -11.47 -15.77
C SER A 151 25.57 -11.03 -15.32
N ARG A 152 26.18 -11.80 -14.43
CA ARG A 152 27.61 -11.65 -14.20
C ARG A 152 28.25 -11.96 -15.54
N LEU A 153 28.64 -10.94 -16.29
CA LEU A 153 29.56 -11.10 -17.39
C LEU A 153 30.78 -11.81 -16.83
N ALA A 154 30.90 -13.09 -17.17
CA ALA A 154 32.11 -13.85 -16.93
C ALA A 154 33.23 -13.12 -17.62
N ARG A 155 34.16 -12.55 -16.86
CA ARG A 155 35.43 -12.10 -17.39
C ARG A 155 36.20 -13.36 -17.82
N ARG A 156 36.41 -13.50 -19.10
CA ARG A 156 37.49 -14.32 -19.66
C ARG A 156 38.73 -13.47 -19.79
#